data_fabe71b5f864452b67004a6bb3231c29
#
_entry.id   fabe71b5f864452b67004a6bb3231c29
#
_cell.length_a   1.000
_cell.length_b   1.000
_cell.length_c   1.000
_cell.angle_alpha   90.00
_cell.angle_beta   90.00
_cell.angle_gamma   90.00
#
_symmetry.space_group_name_H-M   'P 1'
#
loop_
_entity.id
_entity.type
_entity.pdbx_description
1 polymer ?
#
loop_
_entity_poly.entity_id
_entity_poly.type
_entity_poly.pdbx_seq_one_letter_code
_entity_poly.pdbx_strand_id
1 'polypeptide(L)'
;MSDTLLRAIARDAGIQICAASTTELVERAHEIHNTTPLATAALGRTLTATAIMGSQLKVEDGSVTVQIKGNGPLGAIVCVGDSDGYVRGYLQDPAVDLPLRADGKLNVGGGVGRGYLMVIKDIGLKDPITGTVALVNGEIAEDLTRYFAESEQIPSACALGVLVDTDCSVKCAGGWLVQLMPGVKDSDIDKLEANLTKLESMTAMLDKGMSLEDIIRAVLDGFEVDFLQTSEIGYRCACSREKVERALISMGNTELCKMAEEQENSEVTCQFCDKIYRFSRAELQELLTHATK
;
A
#
# COMPACT_ATOMS: atom_id res chain seq x y z
N MET A 1 20.00 3.39 -1.43
CA MET A 1 19.70 2.75 -2.75
C MET A 1 18.28 3.12 -3.10
N SER A 2 17.99 3.54 -4.33
CA SER A 2 16.63 3.86 -4.73
C SER A 2 15.72 2.62 -4.62
N ASP A 3 14.49 2.82 -4.20
CA ASP A 3 13.50 1.75 -4.11
C ASP A 3 13.17 1.21 -5.49
N THR A 4 13.09 -0.10 -5.60
CA THR A 4 12.85 -0.79 -6.87
C THR A 4 11.87 -1.94 -6.72
N LEU A 5 11.25 -2.28 -7.82
CA LEU A 5 10.37 -3.42 -7.99
C LEU A 5 10.90 -4.29 -9.11
N LEU A 6 11.01 -5.59 -8.85
CA LEU A 6 11.50 -6.59 -9.78
C LEU A 6 10.43 -7.63 -10.05
N ARG A 7 10.15 -7.87 -11.33
CA ARG A 7 9.24 -8.92 -11.79
C ARG A 7 10.02 -10.08 -12.38
N ALA A 8 9.58 -11.28 -12.05
CA ALA A 8 10.13 -12.49 -12.59
C ALA A 8 9.06 -13.57 -12.79
N ILE A 9 9.40 -14.60 -13.54
CA ILE A 9 8.53 -15.75 -13.81
C ILE A 9 9.35 -17.04 -13.83
N ALA A 10 8.82 -18.09 -13.18
CA ALA A 10 9.21 -19.46 -13.46
C ALA A 10 8.32 -19.95 -14.63
N ARG A 11 8.79 -19.78 -15.86
CA ARG A 11 7.96 -19.94 -17.07
C ARG A 11 7.38 -21.34 -17.20
N ASP A 12 8.23 -22.36 -17.01
CA ASP A 12 7.84 -23.75 -17.16
C ASP A 12 6.86 -24.24 -16.09
N ALA A 13 6.85 -23.56 -14.93
CA ALA A 13 5.93 -23.83 -13.84
C ALA A 13 4.70 -22.91 -13.82
N GLY A 14 4.68 -21.84 -14.62
CA GLY A 14 3.56 -20.88 -14.61
C GLY A 14 3.43 -20.11 -13.29
N ILE A 15 4.54 -19.78 -12.62
CA ILE A 15 4.57 -19.06 -11.36
C ILE A 15 5.15 -17.67 -11.60
N GLN A 16 4.40 -16.62 -11.28
CA GLN A 16 4.85 -15.24 -11.35
C GLN A 16 5.23 -14.73 -9.96
N ILE A 17 6.25 -13.88 -9.89
CA ILE A 17 6.64 -13.19 -8.67
C ILE A 17 6.92 -11.72 -8.97
N CYS A 18 6.50 -10.87 -8.05
CA CYS A 18 6.86 -9.47 -7.99
C CYS A 18 7.44 -9.17 -6.62
N ALA A 19 8.66 -8.70 -6.53
CA ALA A 19 9.32 -8.31 -5.29
C ALA A 19 9.67 -6.83 -5.32
N ALA A 20 9.58 -6.15 -4.17
CA ALA A 20 9.86 -4.73 -4.03
C ALA A 20 10.71 -4.44 -2.78
N SER A 21 11.69 -3.55 -2.93
CA SER A 21 12.33 -2.83 -1.83
C SER A 21 11.66 -1.46 -1.72
N THR A 22 11.23 -1.08 -0.52
CA THR A 22 10.41 0.11 -0.29
C THR A 22 10.89 0.92 0.92
N THR A 23 12.18 0.85 1.23
CA THR A 23 12.75 1.46 2.44
C THR A 23 12.63 2.97 2.42
N GLU A 24 13.06 3.63 1.34
CA GLU A 24 12.99 5.09 1.20
C GLU A 24 11.54 5.59 1.09
N LEU A 25 10.70 4.82 0.42
CA LEU A 25 9.27 5.09 0.27
C LEU A 25 8.54 5.09 1.63
N VAL A 26 8.82 4.07 2.47
CA VAL A 26 8.21 3.94 3.80
C VAL A 26 8.77 4.97 4.76
N GLU A 27 10.10 5.22 4.72
CA GLU A 27 10.73 6.30 5.48
C GLU A 27 10.09 7.65 5.14
N ARG A 28 9.87 7.93 3.85
CA ARG A 28 9.20 9.16 3.43
C ARG A 28 7.79 9.30 3.98
N ALA A 29 7.03 8.20 4.05
CA ALA A 29 5.71 8.20 4.67
C ALA A 29 5.79 8.43 6.18
N HIS A 30 6.77 7.81 6.86
CA HIS A 30 7.05 8.04 8.27
C HIS A 30 7.35 9.51 8.57
N GLU A 31 8.25 10.14 7.82
CA GLU A 31 8.60 11.57 7.97
C GLU A 31 7.38 12.50 7.79
N ILE A 32 6.54 12.23 6.76
CA ILE A 32 5.36 13.07 6.47
C ILE A 32 4.35 13.00 7.62
N HIS A 33 4.04 11.78 8.08
CA HIS A 33 2.94 11.55 9.01
C HIS A 33 3.38 11.43 10.47
N ASN A 34 4.70 11.50 10.74
CA ASN A 34 5.28 11.32 12.07
C ASN A 34 4.74 10.08 12.79
N THR A 35 4.78 8.94 12.12
CA THR A 35 4.18 7.68 12.57
C THR A 35 5.00 7.02 13.67
N THR A 36 4.36 6.40 14.66
CA THR A 36 5.01 5.48 15.60
C THR A 36 5.54 4.24 14.88
N PRO A 37 6.45 3.44 15.46
CA PRO A 37 6.94 2.21 14.86
C PRO A 37 5.82 1.26 14.42
N LEU A 38 4.77 1.12 15.22
CA LEU A 38 3.61 0.29 14.88
C LEU A 38 2.87 0.83 13.66
N ALA A 39 2.57 2.12 13.66
CA ALA A 39 1.89 2.79 12.56
C ALA A 39 2.74 2.78 11.28
N THR A 40 4.06 2.96 11.39
CA THR A 40 5.03 2.84 10.28
C THR A 40 4.99 1.44 9.67
N ALA A 41 4.98 0.39 10.50
CA ALA A 41 4.91 -0.98 10.01
C ALA A 41 3.58 -1.27 9.29
N ALA A 42 2.45 -0.81 9.83
CA ALA A 42 1.13 -1.01 9.22
C ALA A 42 1.00 -0.24 7.89
N LEU A 43 1.35 1.04 7.88
CA LEU A 43 1.31 1.88 6.68
C LEU A 43 2.29 1.39 5.62
N GLY A 44 3.53 1.07 6.02
CA GLY A 44 4.58 0.64 5.11
C GLY A 44 4.29 -0.69 4.42
N ARG A 45 3.74 -1.69 5.15
CA ARG A 45 3.27 -2.93 4.54
C ARG A 45 2.16 -2.67 3.51
N THR A 46 1.21 -1.79 3.84
CA THR A 46 0.12 -1.45 2.91
C THR A 46 0.64 -0.70 1.68
N LEU A 47 1.58 0.25 1.85
CA LEU A 47 2.23 0.97 0.75
C LEU A 47 3.00 0.01 -0.16
N THR A 48 3.79 -0.91 0.40
CA THR A 48 4.53 -1.93 -0.36
C THR A 48 3.61 -2.79 -1.20
N ALA A 49 2.53 -3.30 -0.59
CA ALA A 49 1.52 -4.08 -1.30
C ALA A 49 0.86 -3.27 -2.42
N THR A 50 0.54 -2.00 -2.14
CA THR A 50 -0.09 -1.10 -3.11
C THR A 50 0.85 -0.80 -4.28
N ALA A 51 2.17 -0.65 -4.04
CA ALA A 51 3.17 -0.50 -5.11
C ALA A 51 3.21 -1.74 -6.01
N ILE A 52 3.25 -2.94 -5.41
CA ILE A 52 3.22 -4.20 -6.16
C ILE A 52 1.94 -4.31 -7.00
N MET A 53 0.77 -4.00 -6.43
CA MET A 53 -0.51 -4.07 -7.13
C MET A 53 -0.64 -3.01 -8.23
N GLY A 54 -0.18 -1.77 -7.97
CA GLY A 54 -0.14 -0.69 -8.97
C GLY A 54 0.68 -1.06 -10.18
N SER A 55 1.86 -1.66 -9.96
CA SER A 55 2.74 -2.12 -11.04
C SER A 55 2.13 -3.20 -11.95
N GLN A 56 1.09 -3.91 -11.48
CA GLN A 56 0.40 -4.94 -12.27
C GLN A 56 -0.69 -4.37 -13.19
N LEU A 57 -1.04 -3.08 -13.03
CA LEU A 57 -2.00 -2.42 -13.92
C LEU A 57 -1.42 -2.30 -15.33
N LYS A 58 -2.23 -2.64 -16.34
CA LYS A 58 -1.82 -2.68 -17.75
C LYS A 58 -2.34 -1.47 -18.55
N VAL A 59 -2.78 -0.43 -17.85
CA VAL A 59 -3.35 0.78 -18.45
C VAL A 59 -2.53 1.98 -18.00
N GLU A 60 -2.28 2.91 -18.90
CA GLU A 60 -1.73 4.21 -18.60
C GLU A 60 -2.69 4.97 -17.68
N ASP A 61 -2.17 5.77 -16.76
CA ASP A 61 -2.95 6.52 -15.77
C ASP A 61 -3.85 5.65 -14.86
N GLY A 62 -3.67 4.31 -14.88
CA GLY A 62 -4.38 3.41 -13.98
C GLY A 62 -3.99 3.63 -12.52
N SER A 63 -4.92 3.40 -11.62
CA SER A 63 -4.63 3.46 -10.18
C SER A 63 -5.31 2.33 -9.40
N VAL A 64 -4.68 1.96 -8.29
CA VAL A 64 -5.24 1.03 -7.31
C VAL A 64 -5.28 1.71 -5.95
N THR A 65 -6.43 1.66 -5.31
CA THR A 65 -6.59 2.08 -3.91
C THR A 65 -6.76 0.84 -3.05
N VAL A 66 -5.90 0.70 -2.05
CA VAL A 66 -6.02 -0.31 -1.00
C VAL A 66 -6.48 0.37 0.28
N GLN A 67 -7.63 -0.02 0.78
CA GLN A 67 -8.19 0.49 2.03
C GLN A 67 -8.34 -0.66 3.02
N ILE A 68 -7.76 -0.50 4.20
CA ILE A 68 -7.93 -1.40 5.33
C ILE A 68 -8.72 -0.64 6.39
N LYS A 69 -9.86 -1.18 6.79
CA LYS A 69 -10.70 -0.59 7.84
C LYS A 69 -10.99 -1.63 8.89
N GLY A 70 -10.31 -1.50 10.00
CA GLY A 70 -10.46 -2.33 11.18
C GLY A 70 -11.10 -1.56 12.34
N ASN A 71 -11.42 -2.29 13.41
CA ASN A 71 -11.91 -1.72 14.67
C ASN A 71 -10.79 -1.50 15.71
N GLY A 72 -9.53 -1.69 15.30
CA GLY A 72 -8.37 -1.40 16.13
C GLY A 72 -8.04 0.08 16.18
N PRO A 73 -7.13 0.48 17.05
CA PRO A 73 -6.84 1.89 17.32
C PRO A 73 -6.17 2.65 16.16
N LEU A 74 -5.50 1.98 15.21
CA LEU A 74 -4.91 2.63 14.02
C LEU A 74 -5.97 3.26 13.11
N GLY A 75 -7.24 2.81 13.21
CA GLY A 75 -8.31 3.26 12.35
C GLY A 75 -8.13 2.79 10.91
N ALA A 76 -8.56 3.62 9.96
CA ALA A 76 -8.45 3.30 8.55
C ALA A 76 -7.04 3.58 8.01
N ILE A 77 -6.54 2.66 7.15
CA ILE A 77 -5.31 2.84 6.37
C ILE A 77 -5.74 2.93 4.91
N VAL A 78 -5.29 3.97 4.20
CA VAL A 78 -5.62 4.20 2.79
C VAL A 78 -4.34 4.44 2.01
N CYS A 79 -4.08 3.59 1.02
CA CYS A 79 -2.95 3.73 0.12
C CYS A 79 -3.43 3.75 -1.33
N VAL A 80 -2.81 4.58 -2.15
CA VAL A 80 -3.09 4.69 -3.59
C VAL A 80 -1.80 4.52 -4.35
N GLY A 81 -1.78 3.59 -5.31
CA GLY A 81 -0.65 3.35 -6.21
C GLY A 81 -1.06 3.59 -7.66
N ASP A 82 -0.15 4.21 -8.40
CA ASP A 82 -0.33 4.48 -9.83
C ASP A 82 0.37 3.39 -10.66
N SER A 83 -0.02 3.21 -11.92
CA SER A 83 0.65 2.32 -12.87
C SER A 83 2.12 2.67 -13.11
N ASP A 84 2.52 3.92 -12.83
CA ASP A 84 3.89 4.42 -12.99
C ASP A 84 4.84 4.05 -11.84
N GLY A 85 4.37 3.30 -10.83
CA GLY A 85 5.18 2.87 -9.69
C GLY A 85 5.20 3.84 -8.51
N TYR A 86 4.46 4.94 -8.56
CA TYR A 86 4.38 5.85 -7.44
C TYR A 86 3.21 5.54 -6.54
N VAL A 87 3.46 5.65 -5.22
CA VAL A 87 2.44 5.41 -4.21
C VAL A 87 2.36 6.56 -3.23
N ARG A 88 1.21 6.66 -2.56
CA ARG A 88 0.95 7.56 -1.44
C ARG A 88 -0.04 6.89 -0.49
N GLY A 89 0.03 7.20 0.77
CA GLY A 89 -0.90 6.62 1.74
C GLY A 89 -0.88 7.40 3.04
N TYR A 90 -1.89 7.15 3.85
CA TYR A 90 -2.00 7.64 5.21
C TYR A 90 -2.76 6.63 6.07
N LEU A 91 -2.71 6.82 7.37
CA LEU A 91 -3.56 6.13 8.33
C LEU A 91 -4.24 7.15 9.27
N GLN A 92 -5.35 6.74 9.85
CA GLN A 92 -6.21 7.65 10.60
C GLN A 92 -5.55 8.15 11.88
N ASP A 93 -4.88 7.27 12.62
CA ASP A 93 -4.17 7.63 13.85
C ASP A 93 -2.69 7.20 13.80
N PRO A 94 -1.78 8.09 13.38
CA PRO A 94 -0.36 7.81 13.26
C PRO A 94 0.37 7.70 14.60
N ALA A 95 -0.23 8.14 15.69
CA ALA A 95 0.39 8.18 17.01
C ALA A 95 0.15 6.91 17.85
N VAL A 96 -0.62 5.97 17.32
CA VAL A 96 -0.93 4.72 18.04
C VAL A 96 0.32 3.87 18.20
N ASP A 97 0.55 3.44 19.43
CA ASP A 97 1.54 2.42 19.75
C ASP A 97 0.92 1.35 20.66
N LEU A 98 1.40 0.13 20.54
CA LEU A 98 0.95 -1.01 21.34
C LEU A 98 2.16 -1.79 21.83
N PRO A 99 2.04 -2.49 22.97
CA PRO A 99 3.09 -3.39 23.45
C PRO A 99 3.46 -4.41 22.38
N LEU A 100 4.74 -4.74 22.31
CA LEU A 100 5.23 -5.78 21.44
C LEU A 100 4.53 -7.12 21.73
N ARG A 101 4.39 -7.93 20.73
CA ARG A 101 3.93 -9.31 20.85
C ARG A 101 4.92 -10.14 21.69
N ALA A 102 4.50 -11.30 22.16
CA ALA A 102 5.35 -12.21 22.94
C ALA A 102 6.61 -12.68 22.16
N ASP A 103 6.56 -12.65 20.83
CA ASP A 103 7.69 -12.95 19.94
C ASP A 103 8.60 -11.75 19.65
N GLY A 104 8.38 -10.62 20.35
CA GLY A 104 9.15 -9.39 20.20
C GLY A 104 8.83 -8.54 18.97
N LYS A 105 7.81 -8.91 18.19
CA LYS A 105 7.40 -8.17 16.99
C LYS A 105 6.34 -7.11 17.31
N LEU A 106 6.25 -6.12 16.44
CA LEU A 106 5.17 -5.12 16.46
C LEU A 106 3.81 -5.79 16.27
N ASN A 107 2.82 -5.37 17.08
CA ASN A 107 1.47 -5.95 17.07
C ASN A 107 0.56 -5.26 16.04
N VAL A 108 0.90 -5.38 14.75
CA VAL A 108 0.17 -4.72 13.67
C VAL A 108 -1.28 -5.21 13.62
N GLY A 109 -1.49 -6.52 13.71
CA GLY A 109 -2.84 -7.09 13.75
C GLY A 109 -3.70 -6.57 14.90
N GLY A 110 -3.12 -6.36 16.09
CA GLY A 110 -3.81 -5.71 17.20
C GLY A 110 -4.12 -4.23 16.95
N GLY A 111 -3.23 -3.55 16.24
CA GLY A 111 -3.41 -2.14 15.84
C GLY A 111 -4.53 -1.97 14.82
N VAL A 112 -4.64 -2.87 13.85
CA VAL A 112 -5.67 -2.90 12.81
C VAL A 112 -7.00 -3.45 13.35
N GLY A 113 -6.97 -4.56 14.08
CA GLY A 113 -8.16 -5.21 14.59
C GLY A 113 -8.95 -5.98 13.54
N ARG A 114 -10.24 -6.23 13.82
CA ARG A 114 -11.17 -6.93 12.90
C ARG A 114 -11.84 -5.94 11.96
N GLY A 115 -12.07 -6.34 10.73
CA GLY A 115 -12.70 -5.46 9.74
C GLY A 115 -12.62 -6.03 8.34
N TYR A 116 -12.36 -5.15 7.37
CA TYR A 116 -12.28 -5.53 5.95
C TYR A 116 -11.13 -4.84 5.24
N LEU A 117 -10.67 -5.49 4.19
CA LEU A 117 -9.78 -4.94 3.17
C LEU A 117 -10.60 -4.73 1.90
N MET A 118 -10.52 -3.54 1.34
CA MET A 118 -11.15 -3.15 0.09
C MET A 118 -10.08 -2.69 -0.90
N VAL A 119 -10.17 -3.18 -2.12
CA VAL A 119 -9.33 -2.76 -3.24
C VAL A 119 -10.22 -2.17 -4.31
N ILE A 120 -9.86 -0.97 -4.78
CA ILE A 120 -10.53 -0.26 -5.86
C ILE A 120 -9.53 -0.08 -6.98
N LYS A 121 -9.82 -0.61 -8.17
CA LYS A 121 -8.98 -0.47 -9.38
C LYS A 121 -9.68 0.47 -10.37
N ASP A 122 -9.08 1.63 -10.60
CA ASP A 122 -9.47 2.51 -11.70
C ASP A 122 -8.57 2.21 -12.90
N ILE A 123 -9.17 1.62 -13.91
CA ILE A 123 -8.51 1.21 -15.15
C ILE A 123 -9.13 1.89 -16.38
N GLY A 124 -9.74 3.07 -16.18
CA GLY A 124 -10.37 3.85 -17.23
C GLY A 124 -11.75 3.35 -17.66
N LEU A 125 -12.38 2.45 -16.91
CA LEU A 125 -13.77 2.07 -17.11
C LEU A 125 -14.71 3.12 -16.54
N LYS A 126 -15.99 3.06 -16.95
CA LYS A 126 -17.03 3.97 -16.43
C LYS A 126 -17.10 3.96 -14.90
N ASP A 127 -17.05 2.77 -14.33
CA ASP A 127 -17.06 2.56 -12.89
C ASP A 127 -15.82 1.77 -12.47
N PRO A 128 -15.12 2.14 -11.40
CA PRO A 128 -13.97 1.40 -10.90
C PRO A 128 -14.36 -0.03 -10.46
N ILE A 129 -13.43 -0.97 -10.61
CA ILE A 129 -13.61 -2.34 -10.13
C ILE A 129 -13.32 -2.37 -8.64
N THR A 130 -14.26 -2.86 -7.84
CA THR A 130 -14.11 -2.92 -6.37
C THR A 130 -14.25 -4.35 -5.87
N GLY A 131 -13.28 -4.80 -5.06
CA GLY A 131 -13.32 -6.06 -4.34
C GLY A 131 -13.18 -5.83 -2.84
N THR A 132 -13.89 -6.60 -2.03
CA THR A 132 -13.87 -6.47 -0.56
C THR A 132 -13.84 -7.84 0.09
N VAL A 133 -12.95 -8.03 1.07
CA VAL A 133 -12.84 -9.25 1.87
C VAL A 133 -12.75 -8.92 3.36
N ALA A 134 -13.20 -9.84 4.21
CA ALA A 134 -12.97 -9.72 5.65
C ALA A 134 -11.48 -9.92 5.97
N LEU A 135 -10.95 -9.17 6.94
CA LEU A 135 -9.58 -9.37 7.42
C LEU A 135 -9.43 -10.76 8.06
N VAL A 136 -8.28 -11.38 7.83
CA VAL A 136 -7.87 -12.64 8.47
C VAL A 136 -7.35 -12.35 9.88
N ASN A 137 -6.32 -11.51 9.96
CA ASN A 137 -5.65 -11.20 11.23
C ASN A 137 -5.17 -9.75 11.33
N GLY A 138 -5.31 -8.92 10.28
CA GLY A 138 -4.84 -7.55 10.25
C GLY A 138 -3.33 -7.38 10.13
N GLU A 139 -2.57 -8.45 9.88
CA GLU A 139 -1.11 -8.38 9.60
C GLU A 139 -0.81 -7.98 8.15
N ILE A 140 -1.84 -7.72 7.34
CA ILE A 140 -1.86 -7.16 5.99
C ILE A 140 -1.46 -8.18 4.92
N ALA A 141 -0.37 -8.92 5.06
CA ALA A 141 0.09 -9.86 4.05
C ALA A 141 -0.91 -11.02 3.84
N GLU A 142 -1.40 -11.61 4.93
CA GLU A 142 -2.41 -12.68 4.88
C GLU A 142 -3.77 -12.15 4.41
N ASP A 143 -4.12 -10.91 4.78
CA ASP A 143 -5.35 -10.24 4.35
C ASP A 143 -5.36 -10.02 2.82
N LEU A 144 -4.20 -9.66 2.26
CA LEU A 144 -4.01 -9.54 0.80
C LEU A 144 -4.02 -10.89 0.10
N THR A 145 -3.37 -11.91 0.68
CA THR A 145 -3.42 -13.28 0.14
C THR A 145 -4.87 -13.75 0.02
N ARG A 146 -5.68 -13.48 1.06
CA ARG A 146 -7.12 -13.76 1.03
C ARG A 146 -7.85 -12.97 -0.06
N TYR A 147 -7.53 -11.69 -0.21
CA TYR A 147 -8.12 -10.86 -1.25
C TYR A 147 -7.87 -11.43 -2.65
N PHE A 148 -6.63 -11.82 -2.95
CA PHE A 148 -6.32 -12.42 -4.24
C PHE A 148 -7.05 -13.75 -4.46
N ALA A 149 -7.15 -14.58 -3.43
CA ALA A 149 -7.84 -15.88 -3.53
C ALA A 149 -9.36 -15.73 -3.71
N GLU A 150 -10.01 -14.88 -2.90
CA GLU A 150 -11.48 -14.79 -2.87
C GLU A 150 -12.05 -13.80 -3.90
N SER A 151 -11.39 -12.66 -4.11
CA SER A 151 -11.88 -11.59 -4.96
C SER A 151 -11.32 -11.66 -6.39
N GLU A 152 -10.02 -11.88 -6.54
CA GLU A 152 -9.36 -11.98 -7.85
C GLU A 152 -9.37 -13.43 -8.40
N GLN A 153 -9.63 -14.41 -7.55
CA GLN A 153 -9.58 -15.85 -7.87
C GLN A 153 -8.19 -16.30 -8.39
N ILE A 154 -7.14 -15.67 -7.87
CA ILE A 154 -5.75 -15.97 -8.20
C ILE A 154 -5.08 -16.56 -6.95
N PRO A 155 -4.73 -17.86 -6.94
CA PRO A 155 -3.97 -18.44 -5.85
C PRO A 155 -2.64 -17.70 -5.69
N SER A 156 -2.39 -17.17 -4.50
CA SER A 156 -1.27 -16.25 -4.26
C SER A 156 -0.66 -16.48 -2.87
N ALA A 157 0.60 -16.13 -2.74
CA ALA A 157 1.27 -15.99 -1.44
C ALA A 157 1.93 -14.61 -1.38
N CYS A 158 1.88 -13.96 -0.21
CA CYS A 158 2.39 -12.61 -0.01
C CYS A 158 3.22 -12.56 1.27
N ALA A 159 4.38 -11.89 1.20
CA ALA A 159 5.11 -11.50 2.39
C ALA A 159 5.43 -10.01 2.34
N LEU A 160 5.19 -9.32 3.44
CA LEU A 160 5.43 -7.90 3.62
C LEU A 160 6.18 -7.69 4.92
N GLY A 161 7.12 -6.77 4.94
CA GLY A 161 7.90 -6.48 6.12
C GLY A 161 8.38 -5.05 6.18
N VAL A 162 8.37 -4.48 7.39
CA VAL A 162 8.98 -3.20 7.73
C VAL A 162 9.73 -3.41 9.02
N LEU A 163 11.02 -3.11 9.03
CA LEU A 163 11.88 -3.11 10.20
C LEU A 163 12.19 -1.67 10.57
N VAL A 164 11.76 -1.27 11.75
CA VAL A 164 11.98 0.06 12.30
C VAL A 164 13.11 -0.04 13.32
N ASP A 165 14.07 0.89 13.26
CA ASP A 165 15.19 0.96 14.18
C ASP A 165 14.79 1.63 15.51
N THR A 166 15.69 1.64 16.47
CA THR A 166 15.47 2.20 17.82
C THR A 166 15.27 3.71 17.83
N ASP A 167 15.76 4.41 16.80
CA ASP A 167 15.54 5.85 16.58
C ASP A 167 14.24 6.16 15.83
N CYS A 168 13.40 5.13 15.57
CA CYS A 168 12.16 5.17 14.82
C CYS A 168 12.32 5.32 13.28
N SER A 169 13.53 5.37 12.75
CA SER A 169 13.76 5.35 11.30
C SER A 169 13.50 3.97 10.69
N VAL A 170 13.19 3.91 9.40
CA VAL A 170 12.96 2.66 8.69
C VAL A 170 14.29 2.04 8.26
N LYS A 171 14.70 0.99 8.93
CA LYS A 171 15.94 0.28 8.62
C LYS A 171 15.85 -0.46 7.28
N CYS A 172 14.77 -1.19 7.06
CA CYS A 172 14.45 -1.80 5.78
C CYS A 172 12.95 -2.08 5.66
N ALA A 173 12.44 -1.99 4.44
CA ALA A 173 11.06 -2.33 4.12
C ALA A 173 10.99 -2.97 2.73
N GLY A 174 10.04 -3.87 2.55
CA GLY A 174 9.82 -4.53 1.27
C GLY A 174 8.81 -5.65 1.37
N GLY A 175 8.59 -6.31 0.23
CA GLY A 175 7.67 -7.42 0.15
C GLY A 175 7.76 -8.14 -1.18
N TRP A 176 7.08 -9.26 -1.25
CA TRP A 176 6.88 -9.98 -2.50
C TRP A 176 5.46 -10.56 -2.57
N LEU A 177 5.00 -10.72 -3.79
CA LEU A 177 3.74 -11.38 -4.14
C LEU A 177 4.04 -12.45 -5.19
N VAL A 178 3.72 -13.70 -4.88
CA VAL A 178 3.76 -14.84 -5.81
C VAL A 178 2.33 -15.16 -6.22
N GLN A 179 2.15 -15.43 -7.51
CA GLN A 179 0.84 -15.76 -8.09
C GLN A 179 0.97 -16.95 -9.03
N LEU A 180 0.01 -17.88 -8.93
CA LEU A 180 -0.05 -19.05 -9.78
C LEU A 180 -0.89 -18.74 -11.02
N MET A 181 -0.36 -19.06 -12.19
CA MET A 181 -1.11 -18.99 -13.44
C MET A 181 -2.02 -20.23 -13.61
N PRO A 182 -3.08 -20.14 -14.40
CA PRO A 182 -3.90 -21.31 -14.69
C PRO A 182 -3.08 -22.46 -15.27
N GLY A 183 -3.27 -23.67 -14.73
CA GLY A 183 -2.63 -24.88 -15.20
C GLY A 183 -1.30 -25.25 -14.55
N VAL A 184 -0.91 -24.57 -13.46
CA VAL A 184 0.23 -24.98 -12.63
C VAL A 184 0.01 -26.39 -12.09
N LYS A 185 1.04 -27.23 -12.12
CA LYS A 185 0.98 -28.61 -11.65
C LYS A 185 1.05 -28.66 -10.12
N ASP A 186 0.34 -29.62 -9.51
CA ASP A 186 0.35 -29.81 -8.05
C ASP A 186 1.79 -30.01 -7.51
N SER A 187 2.64 -30.73 -8.27
CA SER A 187 4.05 -30.93 -7.89
C SER A 187 4.86 -29.62 -7.80
N ASP A 188 4.52 -28.63 -8.61
CA ASP A 188 5.19 -27.31 -8.60
C ASP A 188 4.63 -26.45 -7.47
N ILE A 189 3.35 -26.61 -7.13
CA ILE A 189 2.75 -25.98 -5.96
C ILE A 189 3.39 -26.53 -4.67
N ASP A 190 3.47 -27.86 -4.52
CA ASP A 190 4.09 -28.51 -3.36
C ASP A 190 5.55 -28.05 -3.18
N LYS A 191 6.29 -27.93 -4.29
CA LYS A 191 7.68 -27.44 -4.29
C LYS A 191 7.76 -25.97 -3.84
N LEU A 192 6.89 -25.12 -4.37
CA LEU A 192 6.81 -23.71 -3.95
C LEU A 192 6.48 -23.58 -2.46
N GLU A 193 5.47 -24.30 -1.97
CA GLU A 193 5.08 -24.31 -0.56
C GLU A 193 6.24 -24.77 0.34
N ALA A 194 6.97 -25.81 -0.08
CA ALA A 194 8.16 -26.27 0.63
C ALA A 194 9.28 -25.22 0.67
N ASN A 195 9.42 -24.38 -0.35
CA ASN A 195 10.36 -23.26 -0.35
C ASN A 195 9.87 -22.18 0.62
N LEU A 196 8.61 -21.76 0.52
CA LEU A 196 8.03 -20.69 1.35
C LEU A 196 8.14 -21.00 2.85
N THR A 197 7.97 -22.27 3.25
CA THR A 197 8.10 -22.67 4.67
C THR A 197 9.52 -22.57 5.23
N LYS A 198 10.55 -22.53 4.38
CA LYS A 198 11.96 -22.43 4.77
C LYS A 198 12.49 -21.01 4.75
N LEU A 199 11.73 -20.08 4.15
CA LEU A 199 12.17 -18.70 4.00
C LEU A 199 12.20 -17.96 5.34
N GLU A 200 13.24 -17.17 5.50
CA GLU A 200 13.25 -16.14 6.53
C GLU A 200 12.23 -15.02 6.21
N SER A 201 11.92 -14.18 7.20
CA SER A 201 11.07 -13.02 6.95
C SER A 201 11.70 -12.07 5.91
N MET A 202 10.87 -11.36 5.17
CA MET A 202 11.31 -10.38 4.17
C MET A 202 12.32 -9.39 4.77
N THR A 203 12.05 -8.88 5.97
CA THR A 203 12.96 -7.94 6.66
C THR A 203 14.29 -8.58 7.05
N ALA A 204 14.31 -9.84 7.45
CA ALA A 204 15.56 -10.53 7.78
C ALA A 204 16.44 -10.72 6.53
N MET A 205 15.86 -11.02 5.40
CA MET A 205 16.57 -11.14 4.12
C MET A 205 17.15 -9.79 3.67
N LEU A 206 16.32 -8.72 3.74
CA LEU A 206 16.77 -7.37 3.39
C LEU A 206 17.87 -6.85 4.35
N ASP A 207 17.73 -7.08 5.65
CA ASP A 207 18.70 -6.65 6.67
C ASP A 207 20.06 -7.34 6.51
N LYS A 208 20.08 -8.56 5.96
CA LYS A 208 21.30 -9.27 5.54
C LYS A 208 21.90 -8.75 4.24
N GLY A 209 21.27 -7.79 3.58
CA GLY A 209 21.74 -7.21 2.32
C GLY A 209 21.44 -8.07 1.08
N MET A 210 20.48 -8.99 1.16
CA MET A 210 20.05 -9.76 -0.02
C MET A 210 19.42 -8.82 -1.06
N SER A 211 19.79 -8.99 -2.32
CA SER A 211 19.16 -8.30 -3.43
C SER A 211 17.74 -8.86 -3.70
N LEU A 212 16.91 -8.11 -4.43
CA LEU A 212 15.59 -8.62 -4.85
C LEU A 212 15.73 -9.87 -5.73
N GLU A 213 16.79 -9.97 -6.52
CA GLU A 213 17.09 -11.16 -7.32
C GLU A 213 17.38 -12.38 -6.42
N ASP A 214 18.18 -12.21 -5.36
CA ASP A 214 18.49 -13.28 -4.42
C ASP A 214 17.22 -13.74 -3.68
N ILE A 215 16.37 -12.80 -3.28
CA ILE A 215 15.08 -13.09 -2.62
C ILE A 215 14.19 -13.87 -3.56
N ILE A 216 14.04 -13.44 -4.83
CA ILE A 216 13.24 -14.14 -5.84
C ILE A 216 13.79 -15.55 -6.08
N ARG A 217 15.12 -15.72 -6.18
CA ARG A 217 15.73 -17.05 -6.34
C ARG A 217 15.51 -17.94 -5.12
N ALA A 218 15.49 -17.37 -3.91
CA ALA A 218 15.19 -18.12 -2.70
C ALA A 218 13.70 -18.57 -2.65
N VAL A 219 12.77 -17.70 -3.05
CA VAL A 219 11.35 -18.03 -3.15
C VAL A 219 11.11 -19.13 -4.19
N LEU A 220 11.73 -18.99 -5.36
CA LEU A 220 11.60 -19.90 -6.50
C LEU A 220 12.76 -20.90 -6.58
N ASP A 221 13.28 -21.36 -5.43
CA ASP A 221 14.40 -22.31 -5.42
C ASP A 221 14.08 -23.59 -6.21
N GLY A 222 15.00 -23.97 -7.07
CA GLY A 222 14.88 -25.13 -7.95
C GLY A 222 13.96 -24.95 -9.17
N PHE A 223 13.43 -23.72 -9.42
CA PHE A 223 12.77 -23.35 -10.68
C PHE A 223 13.72 -22.57 -11.61
N GLU A 224 13.49 -22.63 -12.91
CA GLU A 224 14.16 -21.74 -13.86
C GLU A 224 13.46 -20.36 -13.83
N VAL A 225 14.20 -19.33 -13.43
CA VAL A 225 13.68 -17.98 -13.21
C VAL A 225 14.13 -17.05 -14.34
N ASP A 226 13.16 -16.50 -15.06
CA ASP A 226 13.35 -15.41 -16.02
C ASP A 226 13.02 -14.09 -15.34
N PHE A 227 14.00 -13.19 -15.20
CA PHE A 227 13.77 -11.82 -14.77
C PHE A 227 13.23 -10.98 -15.93
N LEU A 228 12.10 -10.30 -15.71
CA LEU A 228 11.36 -9.62 -16.78
C LEU A 228 11.64 -8.12 -16.82
N GLN A 229 11.40 -7.44 -15.71
CA GLN A 229 11.43 -5.98 -15.63
C GLN A 229 11.84 -5.52 -14.24
N THR A 230 12.72 -4.52 -14.19
CA THR A 230 12.98 -3.71 -13.00
C THR A 230 12.38 -2.32 -13.22
N SER A 231 11.66 -1.81 -12.23
CA SER A 231 11.05 -0.47 -12.26
C SER A 231 11.42 0.28 -11.00
N GLU A 232 11.63 1.59 -11.11
CA GLU A 232 11.75 2.47 -9.95
C GLU A 232 10.37 2.70 -9.34
N ILE A 233 10.32 2.75 -8.02
CA ILE A 233 9.12 3.05 -7.26
C ILE A 233 9.42 4.11 -6.22
N GLY A 234 8.40 4.84 -5.76
CA GLY A 234 8.62 5.88 -4.78
C GLY A 234 7.34 6.50 -4.23
N TYR A 235 7.51 7.32 -3.18
CA TYR A 235 6.40 8.07 -2.60
C TYR A 235 6.17 9.37 -3.36
N ARG A 236 4.99 9.55 -3.96
CA ARG A 236 4.62 10.78 -4.67
C ARG A 236 3.15 11.12 -4.47
N CYS A 237 2.88 12.31 -3.96
CA CYS A 237 1.52 12.84 -3.92
C CYS A 237 1.28 13.77 -5.12
N ALA A 238 0.22 13.48 -5.87
CA ALA A 238 -0.22 14.26 -7.02
C ALA A 238 -1.35 15.25 -6.66
N CYS A 239 -1.39 15.77 -5.40
CA CYS A 239 -2.35 16.79 -5.03
C CYS A 239 -2.03 18.13 -5.71
N SER A 240 -3.07 18.86 -6.06
CA SER A 240 -2.97 20.22 -6.61
C SER A 240 -4.09 21.07 -6.02
N ARG A 241 -3.97 22.40 -6.17
CA ARG A 241 -5.01 23.33 -5.74
C ARG A 241 -6.35 23.02 -6.40
N GLU A 242 -6.34 22.74 -7.69
CA GLU A 242 -7.54 22.41 -8.47
C GLU A 242 -8.21 21.11 -8.00
N LYS A 243 -7.42 20.12 -7.55
CA LYS A 243 -7.96 18.88 -6.96
C LYS A 243 -8.62 19.15 -5.61
N VAL A 244 -8.03 20.03 -4.80
CA VAL A 244 -8.60 20.44 -3.50
C VAL A 244 -9.88 21.25 -3.71
N GLU A 245 -9.91 22.17 -4.66
CA GLU A 245 -11.10 22.96 -5.02
C GLU A 245 -12.26 22.05 -5.45
N ARG A 246 -11.99 21.06 -6.30
CA ARG A 246 -13.01 20.05 -6.67
C ARG A 246 -13.49 19.23 -5.48
N ALA A 247 -12.62 18.89 -4.55
CA ALA A 247 -13.00 18.18 -3.32
C ALA A 247 -13.90 19.06 -2.44
N LEU A 248 -13.57 20.35 -2.28
CA LEU A 248 -14.38 21.31 -1.55
C LEU A 248 -15.77 21.47 -2.19
N ILE A 249 -15.86 21.59 -3.52
CA ILE A 249 -17.13 21.64 -4.25
C ILE A 249 -17.93 20.37 -3.99
N SER A 250 -17.30 19.20 -3.98
CA SER A 250 -17.98 17.91 -3.77
C SER A 250 -18.53 17.71 -2.35
N MET A 251 -18.07 18.47 -1.35
CA MET A 251 -18.62 18.44 0.01
C MET A 251 -20.04 19.02 0.08
N GLY A 252 -20.44 19.78 -0.95
CA GLY A 252 -21.76 20.40 -1.04
C GLY A 252 -21.82 21.82 -0.48
N ASN A 253 -22.81 22.58 -0.97
CA ASN A 253 -22.94 24.01 -0.72
C ASN A 253 -23.06 24.34 0.78
N THR A 254 -23.74 23.51 1.57
CA THR A 254 -23.98 23.77 2.99
C THR A 254 -22.68 23.83 3.79
N GLU A 255 -21.79 22.86 3.59
CA GLU A 255 -20.53 22.82 4.32
C GLU A 255 -19.55 23.88 3.81
N LEU A 256 -19.53 24.11 2.50
CA LEU A 256 -18.68 25.15 1.91
C LEU A 256 -19.12 26.56 2.33
N CYS A 257 -20.43 26.84 2.47
CA CYS A 257 -20.96 28.08 3.04
C CYS A 257 -20.50 28.28 4.48
N LYS A 258 -20.65 27.26 5.33
CA LYS A 258 -20.19 27.33 6.72
C LYS A 258 -18.70 27.69 6.81
N MET A 259 -17.85 27.02 6.03
CA MET A 259 -16.41 27.33 5.98
C MET A 259 -16.16 28.80 5.60
N ALA A 260 -16.91 29.34 4.63
CA ALA A 260 -16.76 30.72 4.20
C ALA A 260 -17.28 31.75 5.22
N GLU A 261 -18.25 31.36 6.07
CA GLU A 261 -18.83 32.24 7.11
C GLU A 261 -18.00 32.26 8.39
N GLU A 262 -17.47 31.09 8.82
CA GLU A 262 -16.80 30.92 10.11
C GLU A 262 -15.38 31.51 10.14
N GLN A 263 -14.65 31.55 9.01
CA GLN A 263 -13.26 31.95 8.98
C GLN A 263 -12.94 32.89 7.81
N GLU A 264 -12.03 33.85 8.04
CA GLU A 264 -11.50 34.71 6.97
C GLU A 264 -10.57 33.93 6.01
N ASN A 265 -9.82 32.98 6.57
CA ASN A 265 -8.93 32.07 5.85
C ASN A 265 -9.14 30.66 6.35
N SER A 266 -9.39 29.73 5.44
CA SER A 266 -9.51 28.31 5.74
C SER A 266 -8.28 27.56 5.25
N GLU A 267 -7.77 26.66 6.08
CA GLU A 267 -6.67 25.76 5.73
C GLU A 267 -7.20 24.37 5.43
N VAL A 268 -6.81 23.80 4.30
CA VAL A 268 -7.11 22.43 3.91
C VAL A 268 -5.80 21.68 3.75
N THR A 269 -5.59 20.67 4.58
CA THR A 269 -4.40 19.84 4.56
C THR A 269 -4.62 18.60 3.72
N CYS A 270 -3.67 18.28 2.84
CA CYS A 270 -3.69 17.05 2.08
C CYS A 270 -3.35 15.86 2.98
N GLN A 271 -4.25 14.90 3.13
CA GLN A 271 -4.07 13.71 3.97
C GLN A 271 -2.86 12.84 3.54
N PHE A 272 -2.41 12.93 2.29
CA PHE A 272 -1.31 12.11 1.76
C PHE A 272 0.08 12.73 1.91
N CYS A 273 0.21 14.07 2.06
CA CYS A 273 1.53 14.71 2.06
C CYS A 273 1.62 15.94 2.97
N ASP A 274 0.60 16.18 3.77
CA ASP A 274 0.49 17.28 4.74
C ASP A 274 0.67 18.69 4.14
N LYS A 275 0.63 18.80 2.80
CA LYS A 275 0.65 20.10 2.12
C LYS A 275 -0.60 20.89 2.48
N ILE A 276 -0.41 22.11 2.97
CA ILE A 276 -1.48 23.03 3.34
C ILE A 276 -1.86 23.91 2.15
N TYR A 277 -3.15 23.93 1.86
CA TYR A 277 -3.78 24.83 0.88
C TYR A 277 -4.63 25.84 1.64
N ARG A 278 -4.40 27.12 1.36
CA ARG A 278 -5.11 28.24 2.00
C ARG A 278 -6.13 28.82 1.06
N PHE A 279 -7.33 29.03 1.57
CA PHE A 279 -8.45 29.64 0.84
C PHE A 279 -9.00 30.82 1.64
N SER A 280 -9.03 31.98 1.04
CA SER A 280 -9.73 33.13 1.59
C SER A 280 -11.25 32.95 1.48
N ARG A 281 -11.99 33.71 2.28
CA ARG A 281 -13.46 33.77 2.21
C ARG A 281 -13.95 34.05 0.78
N ALA A 282 -13.30 34.99 0.07
CA ALA A 282 -13.68 35.35 -1.29
C ALA A 282 -13.52 34.17 -2.26
N GLU A 283 -12.42 33.43 -2.19
CA GLU A 283 -12.18 32.23 -3.00
C GLU A 283 -13.20 31.14 -2.72
N LEU A 284 -13.55 30.89 -1.43
CA LEU A 284 -14.60 29.90 -1.08
C LEU A 284 -15.97 30.34 -1.63
N GLN A 285 -16.30 31.64 -1.60
CA GLN A 285 -17.54 32.15 -2.18
C GLN A 285 -17.56 32.01 -3.70
N GLU A 286 -16.41 32.16 -4.37
CA GLU A 286 -16.32 31.89 -5.81
C GLU A 286 -16.57 30.42 -6.14
N LEU A 287 -16.01 29.48 -5.37
CA LEU A 287 -16.25 28.03 -5.51
C LEU A 287 -17.74 27.68 -5.37
N LEU A 288 -18.48 28.35 -4.47
CA LEU A 288 -19.94 28.18 -4.33
C LEU A 288 -20.69 28.49 -5.61
N THR A 289 -20.26 29.49 -6.38
CA THR A 289 -20.91 29.85 -7.66
C THR A 289 -20.71 28.78 -8.73
N HIS A 290 -19.62 27.99 -8.64
CA HIS A 290 -19.32 26.87 -9.54
C HIS A 290 -20.02 25.57 -9.14
N ALA A 291 -20.34 25.40 -7.85
CA ALA A 291 -21.04 24.22 -7.33
C ALA A 291 -22.53 24.17 -7.67
N THR A 292 -23.11 25.30 -8.12
CA THR A 292 -24.54 25.46 -8.45
C THR A 292 -24.85 25.23 -9.93
N LYS A 293 -23.87 24.92 -10.76
CA LYS A 293 -24.04 24.56 -12.17
C LYS A 293 -23.82 23.07 -12.39
#